data_938d34d269504e3133c47be4021d45f0
#
_entry.id   938d34d269504e3133c47be4021d45f0
#
_cell.length_a   1.000
_cell.length_b   1.000
_cell.length_c   1.000
_cell.angle_alpha   90.00
_cell.angle_beta   90.00
_cell.angle_gamma   90.00
#
_symmetry.space_group_name_H-M   'P 1'
#
loop_
_entity.id
_entity.type
_entity.pdbx_description
1 polymer ?
#
loop_
_entity_poly.entity_id
_entity_poly.type
_entity_poly.pdbx_seq_one_letter_code
_entity_poly.pdbx_strand_id
1 'polypeptide(L)'
;MQHHHHHHQPSSKPTAHHQHHLPALEAVAMRGKVRTASLLLLLALFAFLHVHLRPSPPLDPRLGLSNLSNLSNLSLAYAVREAGSAPSRHVSSVPEESTDAVSILFPAWEVLVIAPPATAGGRGWRCVFQNNATSPATPAGVLPFTKRAMFKCRLPPSVRRLRPFFQPALTRSSSEEKEEEEGEGTFPATAAEELFRWSFLAYESLSTEDDVVLFVKGVNNRQGINRSPDELSCVFGDDPATAVRTAVTSSAQEVFRCAHPKLPAADSGTEIKIKITLEVARENRVTLIPSVAYYTPEQRRLAADGPRSLLCACTMVHNVAKFLKEWVMYHASVGVDRFLLYDNDSDDGLRSVVDDLSRGGYDVQVLTWPWPKTQEAGFSHGAIYANASCEWMAYVDVDEFVFAPAWNSSARPSKLMLTSLLPARDDPARNGQVSIKCYEFGPSHQKTHPPEGVTQGYTCRRRIEQRHKSVLRLDAADASLLNVIHHFRLKEGYRSRQVRLEDAVVNHYKYQAWSEFRTKFRRRVSAYVVDWTQAINPASKDRAPGLGFEPVEPRGWAQRFCEVWDDRLKALTRRWFGSESSSELNMAWQR
;
A
#
# COMPACT_ATOMS: atom_id res chain seq x y z
N MET A 1 -58.74 11.58 53.05
CA MET A 1 -59.33 10.35 53.55
C MET A 1 -58.19 9.34 53.47
N GLN A 2 -57.46 9.16 54.59
CA GLN A 2 -57.66 8.09 55.62
C GLN A 2 -57.43 6.71 54.98
N HIS A 3 -56.61 5.87 55.40
CA HIS A 3 -55.91 5.48 56.68
C HIS A 3 -55.18 4.17 56.36
N HIS A 4 -54.14 3.84 56.85
CA HIS A 4 -53.48 3.36 58.09
C HIS A 4 -52.67 2.08 57.80
N HIS A 5 -51.42 2.05 58.19
CA HIS A 5 -50.75 1.38 59.33
C HIS A 5 -50.77 -0.16 59.34
N HIS A 6 -49.72 -0.91 59.52
CA HIS A 6 -48.80 -1.14 60.66
C HIS A 6 -47.74 -2.16 60.30
N HIS A 7 -46.51 -1.91 60.57
CA HIS A 7 -45.61 -2.47 61.62
C HIS A 7 -45.66 -3.99 61.91
N HIS A 8 -44.49 -4.66 61.82
CA HIS A 8 -43.76 -5.19 62.96
C HIS A 8 -42.48 -5.92 62.52
N GLN A 9 -41.33 -5.45 63.09
CA GLN A 9 -40.20 -6.29 63.53
C GLN A 9 -40.49 -6.70 64.99
N PRO A 10 -39.76 -7.65 65.71
CA PRO A 10 -38.33 -7.95 65.64
C PRO A 10 -37.89 -9.36 66.11
N SER A 11 -36.56 -9.52 66.21
CA SER A 11 -35.76 -10.33 67.15
C SER A 11 -35.72 -11.86 66.98
N SER A 12 -34.66 -12.58 67.15
CA SER A 12 -33.51 -12.53 68.04
C SER A 12 -32.51 -13.63 67.69
N LYS A 13 -31.23 -13.41 68.03
CA LYS A 13 -30.14 -14.41 68.07
C LYS A 13 -30.39 -15.39 69.28
N PRO A 14 -29.68 -16.57 69.40
CA PRO A 14 -28.25 -16.60 69.64
C PRO A 14 -27.45 -17.86 69.17
N THR A 15 -26.16 -17.64 68.95
CA THR A 15 -24.94 -18.44 69.31
C THR A 15 -24.94 -19.94 69.38
N ALA A 16 -23.98 -20.58 68.68
CA ALA A 16 -23.09 -21.61 69.23
C ALA A 16 -21.78 -21.68 68.42
N HIS A 17 -20.69 -21.61 69.17
CA HIS A 17 -19.30 -21.86 68.78
C HIS A 17 -19.08 -23.31 68.36
N HIS A 18 -18.33 -23.53 67.25
CA HIS A 18 -17.42 -24.65 67.12
C HIS A 18 -16.15 -24.23 66.43
N GLN A 19 -15.08 -24.13 67.19
CA GLN A 19 -13.70 -24.06 66.72
C GLN A 19 -13.33 -25.44 66.15
N HIS A 20 -12.85 -25.48 64.92
CA HIS A 20 -12.02 -26.55 64.42
C HIS A 20 -10.66 -26.00 63.99
N HIS A 21 -9.66 -26.42 64.76
CA HIS A 21 -8.25 -26.29 64.49
C HIS A 21 -7.91 -26.98 63.16
N LEU A 22 -7.40 -26.25 62.19
CA LEU A 22 -6.69 -26.81 61.06
C LEU A 22 -5.19 -26.81 61.32
N PRO A 23 -4.49 -27.91 61.04
CA PRO A 23 -3.11 -28.07 61.41
C PRO A 23 -2.16 -27.26 60.59
N ALA A 24 -1.19 -26.67 61.25
CA ALA A 24 -0.14 -25.76 60.67
C ALA A 24 0.80 -26.42 59.64
N LEU A 25 0.61 -27.69 59.32
CA LEU A 25 1.46 -28.48 58.42
C LEU A 25 1.16 -28.24 56.91
N GLU A 26 -0.07 -27.90 56.53
CA GLU A 26 -0.40 -27.67 55.12
C GLU A 26 0.07 -26.30 54.60
N ALA A 27 0.15 -25.30 55.46
CA ALA A 27 0.63 -23.95 55.07
C ALA A 27 2.14 -23.92 54.74
N VAL A 28 2.93 -24.81 55.35
CA VAL A 28 4.38 -24.93 55.09
C VAL A 28 4.62 -25.69 53.79
N ALA A 29 3.82 -26.68 53.43
CA ALA A 29 3.93 -27.45 52.19
C ALA A 29 3.53 -26.60 50.95
N MET A 30 2.54 -25.71 51.07
CA MET A 30 2.18 -24.81 49.99
C MET A 30 3.23 -23.72 49.75
N ARG A 31 3.83 -23.17 50.81
CA ARG A 31 4.93 -22.19 50.67
C ARG A 31 6.20 -22.79 50.05
N GLY A 32 6.47 -24.07 50.29
CA GLY A 32 7.56 -24.81 49.65
C GLY A 32 7.32 -25.03 48.16
N LYS A 33 6.13 -25.43 47.75
CA LYS A 33 5.76 -25.64 46.33
C LYS A 33 5.76 -24.35 45.52
N VAL A 34 5.34 -23.22 46.07
CA VAL A 34 5.38 -21.91 45.41
C VAL A 34 6.84 -21.43 45.24
N ARG A 35 7.70 -21.65 46.22
CA ARG A 35 9.12 -21.28 46.13
C ARG A 35 9.88 -22.14 45.13
N THR A 36 9.60 -23.43 45.03
CA THR A 36 10.21 -24.32 44.04
C THR A 36 9.70 -24.00 42.61
N ALA A 37 8.42 -23.70 42.43
CA ALA A 37 7.87 -23.29 41.14
C ALA A 37 8.46 -21.96 40.68
N SER A 38 8.62 -21.00 41.59
CA SER A 38 9.27 -19.70 41.25
C SER A 38 10.75 -19.86 40.93
N LEU A 39 11.46 -20.76 41.61
CA LEU A 39 12.88 -21.04 41.32
C LEU A 39 13.06 -21.74 39.97
N LEU A 40 12.17 -22.66 39.61
CA LEU A 40 12.18 -23.34 38.32
C LEU A 40 11.84 -22.37 37.18
N LEU A 41 10.92 -21.43 37.41
CA LEU A 41 10.59 -20.38 36.44
C LEU A 41 11.76 -19.42 36.22
N LEU A 42 12.47 -19.03 37.29
CA LEU A 42 13.68 -18.20 37.21
C LEU A 42 14.82 -18.94 36.52
N LEU A 43 15.02 -20.23 36.76
CA LEU A 43 16.02 -21.02 36.06
C LEU A 43 15.69 -21.21 34.58
N ALA A 44 14.42 -21.40 34.23
CA ALA A 44 13.97 -21.49 32.86
C ALA A 44 14.14 -20.13 32.12
N LEU A 45 13.84 -19.03 32.82
CA LEU A 45 14.07 -17.68 32.28
C LEU A 45 15.55 -17.40 32.08
N PHE A 46 16.40 -17.83 33.03
CA PHE A 46 17.86 -17.67 32.94
C PHE A 46 18.45 -18.52 31.82
N ALA A 47 17.96 -19.76 31.66
CA ALA A 47 18.37 -20.63 30.55
C ALA A 47 17.91 -20.05 29.20
N PHE A 48 16.70 -19.52 29.11
CA PHE A 48 16.17 -18.86 27.93
C PHE A 48 17.01 -17.62 27.56
N LEU A 49 17.30 -16.76 28.53
CA LEU A 49 18.16 -15.60 28.35
C LEU A 49 19.59 -16.00 27.96
N HIS A 50 20.13 -17.08 28.54
CA HIS A 50 21.49 -17.54 28.22
C HIS A 50 21.61 -18.15 26.81
N VAL A 51 20.54 -18.75 26.30
CA VAL A 51 20.46 -19.28 24.91
C VAL A 51 20.27 -18.16 23.89
N HIS A 52 19.48 -17.14 24.23
CA HIS A 52 19.11 -16.08 23.28
C HIS A 52 19.98 -14.82 23.34
N LEU A 53 20.74 -14.62 24.43
CA LEU A 53 21.67 -13.49 24.60
C LEU A 53 23.15 -13.88 24.50
N ARG A 54 23.48 -15.09 24.08
CA ARG A 54 24.87 -15.40 23.74
C ARG A 54 25.29 -14.53 22.55
N PRO A 55 26.29 -13.67 22.68
CA PRO A 55 26.91 -13.07 21.51
C PRO A 55 27.46 -14.21 20.64
N SER A 56 27.17 -14.21 19.37
CA SER A 56 27.75 -15.13 18.40
C SER A 56 29.27 -15.06 18.54
N PRO A 57 30.00 -16.18 18.54
CA PRO A 57 31.44 -16.14 18.57
C PRO A 57 31.93 -15.32 17.37
N PRO A 58 33.02 -14.56 17.52
CA PRO A 58 33.60 -13.81 16.42
C PRO A 58 33.96 -14.80 15.31
N LEU A 59 33.46 -14.54 14.10
CA LEU A 59 33.80 -15.28 12.89
C LEU A 59 35.32 -15.16 12.71
N ASP A 60 35.97 -16.30 12.62
CA ASP A 60 37.41 -16.38 12.29
C ASP A 60 37.67 -15.63 10.99
N PRO A 61 38.54 -14.61 10.97
CA PRO A 61 38.79 -13.80 9.77
C PRO A 61 39.40 -14.58 8.60
N ARG A 62 39.73 -15.85 8.78
CA ARG A 62 40.47 -16.64 7.78
C ARG A 62 39.60 -17.48 6.84
N LEU A 63 38.27 -17.57 7.05
CA LEU A 63 37.39 -18.40 6.23
C LEU A 63 36.35 -17.63 5.39
N GLY A 64 36.39 -16.31 5.35
CA GLY A 64 35.40 -15.47 4.66
C GLY A 64 35.89 -14.68 3.44
N LEU A 65 37.17 -14.76 3.09
CA LEU A 65 37.77 -13.85 2.10
C LEU A 65 38.07 -14.42 0.71
N SER A 66 37.68 -15.67 0.42
CA SER A 66 37.99 -16.27 -0.89
C SER A 66 36.95 -16.05 -1.99
N ASN A 67 35.80 -15.45 -1.69
CA ASN A 67 34.72 -15.24 -2.70
C ASN A 67 34.32 -13.76 -2.92
N LEU A 68 35.06 -12.80 -2.37
CA LEU A 68 34.79 -11.37 -2.58
C LEU A 68 35.91 -10.62 -3.33
N SER A 69 37.01 -11.32 -3.70
CA SER A 69 38.15 -10.71 -4.40
C SER A 69 37.98 -10.63 -5.92
N ASN A 70 36.89 -11.10 -6.50
CA ASN A 70 36.66 -11.05 -7.95
C ASN A 70 35.72 -9.90 -8.40
N LEU A 71 35.40 -8.94 -7.52
CA LEU A 71 34.55 -7.80 -7.88
C LEU A 71 35.26 -6.44 -7.89
N SER A 72 36.60 -6.41 -7.71
CA SER A 72 37.35 -5.14 -7.60
C SER A 72 38.30 -4.82 -8.74
N ASN A 73 38.32 -5.57 -9.84
CA ASN A 73 39.28 -5.34 -10.94
C ASN A 73 38.59 -5.07 -12.30
N LEU A 74 37.47 -4.37 -12.33
CA LEU A 74 36.87 -3.89 -13.57
C LEU A 74 36.52 -2.39 -13.44
N SER A 75 37.52 -1.60 -13.13
CA SER A 75 37.47 -0.14 -13.30
C SER A 75 38.87 0.36 -13.55
N LEU A 76 39.05 0.95 -14.68
CA LEU A 76 40.15 1.71 -15.28
C LEU A 76 40.83 1.01 -16.46
N ALA A 77 40.27 1.17 -17.64
CA ALA A 77 41.01 1.32 -18.89
C ALA A 77 40.14 2.05 -19.91
N TYR A 78 39.98 3.34 -19.77
CA TYR A 78 39.68 4.21 -20.91
C TYR A 78 41.00 4.89 -21.32
N ALA A 79 41.63 4.31 -22.30
CA ALA A 79 42.72 4.96 -23.02
C ALA A 79 42.14 5.71 -24.22
N VAL A 80 42.42 6.99 -24.24
CA VAL A 80 42.25 7.92 -25.36
C VAL A 80 42.89 7.32 -26.62
N ARG A 81 42.15 7.30 -27.74
CA ARG A 81 42.69 7.16 -29.09
C ARG A 81 42.09 8.21 -29.99
N GLU A 82 42.98 9.00 -30.54
CA GLU A 82 42.77 10.11 -31.45
C GLU A 82 42.17 9.69 -32.81
N ALA A 83 41.59 10.68 -33.44
CA ALA A 83 40.90 10.65 -34.72
C ALA A 83 41.80 10.29 -35.92
N GLY A 84 41.27 9.42 -36.78
CA GLY A 84 41.75 9.18 -38.12
C GLY A 84 40.57 9.18 -39.09
N SER A 85 40.53 10.17 -39.96
CA SER A 85 39.51 10.39 -41.00
C SER A 85 39.66 9.45 -42.18
N ALA A 86 38.57 8.84 -42.65
CA ALA A 86 38.38 8.39 -44.04
C ALA A 86 36.90 8.05 -44.36
N PRO A 87 36.44 7.93 -45.64
CA PRO A 87 35.35 8.71 -46.12
C PRO A 87 33.97 7.99 -46.24
N SER A 88 32.94 8.80 -46.34
CA SER A 88 31.53 8.45 -46.42
C SER A 88 31.17 7.48 -47.54
N ARG A 89 30.42 6.43 -47.20
CA ARG A 89 29.43 5.80 -48.08
C ARG A 89 28.04 6.00 -47.49
N HIS A 90 27.21 6.73 -48.22
CA HIS A 90 25.79 6.82 -47.95
C HIS A 90 25.17 5.41 -48.06
N VAL A 91 24.77 4.89 -46.91
CA VAL A 91 23.73 3.85 -46.81
C VAL A 91 22.60 4.51 -46.03
N SER A 92 21.48 4.67 -46.69
CA SER A 92 20.23 5.13 -46.10
C SER A 92 19.78 4.11 -45.09
N SER A 93 20.18 4.27 -43.82
CA SER A 93 19.64 3.53 -42.70
C SER A 93 18.49 4.35 -42.11
N VAL A 94 17.30 3.77 -42.11
CA VAL A 94 16.18 4.19 -41.27
C VAL A 94 16.73 4.33 -39.85
N PRO A 95 16.45 5.42 -39.11
CA PRO A 95 16.94 5.57 -37.73
C PRO A 95 16.36 4.46 -36.87
N GLU A 96 17.21 3.57 -36.38
CA GLU A 96 16.90 2.67 -35.30
C GLU A 96 16.67 3.56 -34.06
N GLU A 97 15.40 3.81 -33.73
CA GLU A 97 14.96 4.56 -32.56
C GLU A 97 15.46 3.83 -31.33
N SER A 98 16.64 4.20 -30.85
CA SER A 98 17.11 3.87 -29.51
C SER A 98 16.11 4.47 -28.52
N THR A 99 15.17 3.66 -28.08
CA THR A 99 14.17 4.10 -27.12
C THR A 99 14.84 4.26 -25.76
N ASP A 100 14.76 5.45 -25.16
CA ASP A 100 15.08 5.79 -23.75
C ASP A 100 14.20 4.99 -22.76
N ALA A 101 14.07 3.69 -23.01
CA ALA A 101 13.28 2.79 -22.21
C ALA A 101 14.11 2.31 -21.01
N VAL A 102 13.49 2.31 -19.85
CA VAL A 102 14.09 1.84 -18.61
C VAL A 102 13.22 0.72 -18.05
N SER A 103 13.84 -0.37 -17.58
CA SER A 103 13.11 -1.54 -17.12
C SER A 103 13.45 -1.92 -15.69
N ILE A 104 12.44 -2.43 -14.98
CA ILE A 104 12.50 -2.76 -13.56
C ILE A 104 12.05 -4.22 -13.37
N LEU A 105 12.86 -5.02 -12.70
CA LEU A 105 12.48 -6.38 -12.31
C LEU A 105 11.61 -6.35 -11.05
N PHE A 106 10.35 -6.71 -11.23
CA PHE A 106 9.39 -6.89 -10.15
C PHE A 106 9.42 -8.32 -9.59
N PRO A 107 8.79 -8.56 -8.43
CA PRO A 107 8.55 -9.91 -7.92
C PRO A 107 7.85 -10.80 -8.95
N ALA A 108 7.99 -12.14 -8.79
CA ALA A 108 7.43 -13.14 -9.69
C ALA A 108 7.96 -13.10 -11.13
N TRP A 109 9.14 -12.51 -11.35
CA TRP A 109 9.81 -12.42 -12.65
C TRP A 109 9.05 -11.57 -13.68
N GLU A 110 8.29 -10.63 -13.23
CA GLU A 110 7.68 -9.60 -14.05
C GLU A 110 8.69 -8.46 -14.30
N VAL A 111 8.72 -7.93 -15.51
CA VAL A 111 9.56 -6.79 -15.90
C VAL A 111 8.64 -5.66 -16.34
N LEU A 112 8.67 -4.55 -15.61
CA LEU A 112 8.02 -3.30 -16.02
C LEU A 112 8.98 -2.51 -16.91
N VAL A 113 8.58 -2.25 -18.15
CA VAL A 113 9.30 -1.39 -19.10
C VAL A 113 8.61 -0.03 -19.14
N ILE A 114 9.35 1.04 -18.87
CA ILE A 114 8.88 2.43 -18.93
C ILE A 114 9.54 3.08 -20.15
N ALA A 115 8.77 3.33 -21.18
CA ALA A 115 9.21 3.84 -22.46
C ALA A 115 8.79 5.31 -22.66
N PRO A 116 9.34 6.04 -23.63
CA PRO A 116 8.91 7.39 -23.98
C PRO A 116 7.39 7.47 -24.29
N PRO A 117 6.77 8.65 -24.15
CA PRO A 117 5.33 8.82 -24.40
C PRO A 117 4.89 8.42 -25.81
N ALA A 118 5.73 8.63 -26.82
CA ALA A 118 5.45 8.26 -28.22
C ALA A 118 5.23 6.76 -28.42
N THR A 119 5.69 5.91 -27.49
CA THR A 119 5.57 4.45 -27.56
C THR A 119 4.16 3.96 -27.19
N ALA A 120 3.28 4.81 -26.65
CA ALA A 120 1.98 4.41 -26.09
C ALA A 120 0.98 3.80 -27.10
N GLY A 121 1.24 3.88 -28.40
CA GLY A 121 0.35 3.38 -29.48
C GLY A 121 0.79 2.05 -30.07
N GLY A 122 -0.19 1.19 -30.42
CA GLY A 122 0.01 0.02 -31.26
C GLY A 122 0.05 -1.33 -30.52
N ARG A 123 -0.21 -2.40 -31.29
CA ARG A 123 -0.16 -3.80 -30.84
C ARG A 123 1.14 -4.46 -31.34
N GLY A 124 1.46 -5.63 -30.79
CA GLY A 124 2.58 -6.44 -31.28
C GLY A 124 3.93 -6.12 -30.63
N TRP A 125 3.94 -5.43 -29.48
CA TRP A 125 5.18 -5.18 -28.74
C TRP A 125 5.74 -6.46 -28.10
N ARG A 126 7.07 -6.59 -28.09
CA ARG A 126 7.82 -7.68 -27.47
C ARG A 126 9.03 -7.16 -26.72
N CYS A 127 9.40 -7.84 -25.65
CA CYS A 127 10.67 -7.64 -24.97
C CYS A 127 11.68 -8.68 -25.46
N VAL A 128 12.85 -8.23 -25.90
CA VAL A 128 13.99 -9.07 -26.31
C VAL A 128 15.06 -9.00 -25.23
N PHE A 129 15.41 -10.13 -24.65
CA PHE A 129 16.35 -10.23 -23.54
C PHE A 129 17.75 -10.69 -24.02
N GLN A 130 18.73 -10.61 -23.11
CA GLN A 130 20.15 -10.93 -23.32
C GLN A 130 20.33 -12.33 -23.88
N ASN A 131 19.91 -13.11 -24.41
CA ASN A 131 20.09 -14.37 -25.12
C ASN A 131 19.09 -14.51 -26.28
N ASN A 132 18.63 -13.39 -26.78
CA ASN A 132 17.58 -13.27 -27.79
C ASN A 132 16.24 -13.93 -27.40
N ALA A 133 16.06 -14.34 -26.14
CA ALA A 133 14.78 -14.85 -25.67
C ALA A 133 13.76 -13.71 -25.64
N THR A 134 12.59 -13.96 -26.16
CA THR A 134 11.52 -12.96 -26.24
C THR A 134 10.35 -13.28 -25.31
N SER A 135 9.63 -12.25 -24.90
CA SER A 135 8.31 -12.41 -24.30
C SER A 135 7.36 -11.30 -24.80
N PRO A 136 6.05 -11.56 -24.89
CA PRO A 136 5.08 -10.52 -25.22
C PRO A 136 5.18 -9.35 -24.26
N ALA A 137 5.07 -8.13 -24.78
CA ALA A 137 4.97 -6.91 -23.99
C ALA A 137 3.52 -6.41 -24.00
N THR A 138 2.84 -6.53 -22.88
CA THR A 138 1.45 -6.07 -22.71
C THR A 138 1.44 -4.61 -22.25
N PRO A 139 0.67 -3.72 -22.90
CA PRO A 139 0.51 -2.35 -22.42
C PRO A 139 -0.05 -2.34 -20.99
N ALA A 140 0.57 -1.55 -20.11
CA ALA A 140 0.21 -1.41 -18.70
C ALA A 140 -0.23 0.02 -18.33
N GLY A 141 -0.59 0.82 -19.33
CA GLY A 141 -1.03 2.19 -19.16
C GLY A 141 0.10 3.21 -19.27
N VAL A 142 -0.10 4.37 -18.67
CA VAL A 142 0.79 5.52 -18.74
C VAL A 142 1.01 6.05 -17.32
N LEU A 143 2.25 6.39 -16.98
CA LEU A 143 2.56 7.06 -15.72
C LEU A 143 1.89 8.45 -15.68
N PRO A 144 1.17 8.81 -14.63
CA PRO A 144 0.28 9.98 -14.64
C PRO A 144 1.00 11.29 -14.85
N PHE A 145 2.22 11.42 -14.32
CA PHE A 145 2.94 12.70 -14.31
C PHE A 145 3.97 12.82 -15.42
N THR A 146 4.71 11.77 -15.72
CA THR A 146 5.73 11.79 -16.76
C THR A 146 5.17 11.50 -18.15
N LYS A 147 3.93 11.01 -18.24
CA LYS A 147 3.28 10.56 -19.47
C LYS A 147 4.02 9.44 -20.21
N ARG A 148 4.98 8.79 -19.55
CA ARG A 148 5.74 7.67 -20.12
C ARG A 148 4.84 6.43 -20.23
N ALA A 149 4.95 5.73 -21.35
CA ALA A 149 4.20 4.51 -21.60
C ALA A 149 4.79 3.36 -20.78
N MET A 150 3.92 2.47 -20.29
CA MET A 150 4.34 1.29 -19.54
C MET A 150 3.95 0.00 -20.26
N PHE A 151 4.86 -0.96 -20.24
CA PHE A 151 4.65 -2.31 -20.74
C PHE A 151 5.10 -3.32 -19.71
N LYS A 152 4.44 -4.48 -19.71
CA LYS A 152 4.79 -5.61 -18.87
C LYS A 152 5.26 -6.77 -19.69
N CYS A 153 6.42 -7.29 -19.33
CA CYS A 153 7.02 -8.49 -19.90
C CYS A 153 7.28 -9.51 -18.80
N ARG A 154 7.38 -10.75 -19.16
CA ARG A 154 7.78 -11.80 -18.24
C ARG A 154 9.22 -12.22 -18.53
N LEU A 155 10.10 -12.17 -17.52
CA LEU A 155 11.47 -12.63 -17.69
C LEU A 155 11.49 -14.13 -18.04
N PRO A 156 12.01 -14.53 -19.24
CA PRO A 156 11.99 -15.93 -19.67
C PRO A 156 12.79 -16.84 -18.73
N PRO A 157 12.39 -18.12 -18.55
CA PRO A 157 13.12 -19.06 -17.69
C PRO A 157 14.58 -19.26 -18.09
N SER A 158 14.90 -19.19 -19.38
CA SER A 158 16.27 -19.27 -19.91
C SER A 158 17.14 -18.11 -19.41
N VAL A 159 16.58 -16.90 -19.33
CA VAL A 159 17.29 -15.69 -18.86
C VAL A 159 17.50 -15.70 -17.34
N ARG A 160 16.60 -16.33 -16.56
CA ARG A 160 16.69 -16.32 -15.09
C ARG A 160 17.98 -16.95 -14.54
N ARG A 161 18.69 -17.76 -15.32
CA ARG A 161 19.96 -18.37 -14.95
C ARG A 161 21.18 -17.51 -15.32
N LEU A 162 20.99 -16.51 -16.15
CA LEU A 162 22.04 -15.60 -16.63
C LEU A 162 22.13 -14.40 -15.70
N ARG A 163 23.31 -14.13 -15.16
CA ARG A 163 23.53 -12.97 -14.28
C ARG A 163 24.78 -12.23 -14.71
N PRO A 164 24.78 -10.89 -14.67
CA PRO A 164 23.67 -9.98 -14.30
C PRO A 164 22.54 -9.98 -15.32
N PHE A 165 21.35 -9.42 -14.92
CA PHE A 165 20.25 -9.19 -15.86
C PHE A 165 20.40 -7.82 -16.49
N PHE A 166 20.24 -7.74 -17.80
CA PHE A 166 20.32 -6.48 -18.56
C PHE A 166 18.94 -5.98 -18.98
N GLN A 167 18.87 -4.69 -19.32
CA GLN A 167 17.68 -4.04 -19.84
C GLN A 167 17.23 -4.75 -21.12
N PRO A 168 15.97 -5.21 -21.24
CA PRO A 168 15.47 -5.76 -22.48
C PRO A 168 15.25 -4.66 -23.52
N ALA A 169 15.45 -4.99 -24.78
CA ALA A 169 15.00 -4.13 -25.87
C ALA A 169 13.49 -4.30 -26.07
N LEU A 170 12.76 -3.17 -26.22
CA LEU A 170 11.35 -3.17 -26.57
C LEU A 170 11.24 -3.03 -28.08
N THR A 171 10.76 -4.06 -28.77
CA THR A 171 10.63 -4.12 -30.23
C THR A 171 9.18 -4.30 -30.64
N ARG A 172 8.83 -3.86 -31.83
CA ARG A 172 7.51 -4.05 -32.41
C ARG A 172 7.57 -5.07 -33.55
N SER A 173 6.71 -6.09 -33.50
CA SER A 173 6.53 -7.02 -34.60
C SER A 173 5.80 -6.28 -35.73
N SER A 174 6.40 -6.16 -36.90
CA SER A 174 5.73 -5.66 -38.10
C SER A 174 4.73 -6.72 -38.57
N SER A 175 3.46 -6.48 -38.27
CA SER A 175 2.38 -7.29 -38.84
C SER A 175 2.09 -6.79 -40.24
N GLU A 176 2.68 -7.44 -41.23
CA GLU A 176 2.22 -7.63 -42.60
C GLU A 176 3.45 -7.96 -43.45
N GLU A 177 3.85 -9.23 -43.47
CA GLU A 177 4.39 -9.91 -44.62
C GLU A 177 5.01 -11.24 -44.18
N LYS A 178 4.41 -12.32 -44.71
CA LYS A 178 4.94 -13.68 -44.86
C LYS A 178 5.53 -14.39 -43.64
N GLU A 179 4.85 -15.47 -43.25
CA GLU A 179 5.45 -16.68 -42.72
C GLU A 179 6.59 -17.09 -43.64
N GLU A 180 7.82 -16.86 -43.25
CA GLU A 180 9.09 -17.41 -43.72
C GLU A 180 10.15 -16.29 -43.70
N GLU A 181 10.62 -16.01 -42.49
CA GLU A 181 11.96 -15.68 -42.05
C GLU A 181 11.82 -15.15 -40.61
N GLU A 182 12.27 -15.94 -39.64
CA GLU A 182 12.48 -15.50 -38.27
C GLU A 182 13.47 -14.33 -38.30
N GLY A 183 12.96 -13.11 -38.43
CA GLY A 183 13.71 -11.91 -38.11
C GLY A 183 13.97 -11.94 -36.62
N GLU A 184 15.04 -12.60 -36.21
CA GLU A 184 15.56 -12.56 -34.84
C GLU A 184 15.82 -11.11 -34.47
N GLY A 185 14.93 -10.55 -33.64
CA GLY A 185 15.25 -9.32 -32.90
C GLY A 185 16.52 -9.58 -32.12
N THR A 186 17.63 -9.05 -32.59
CA THR A 186 18.94 -9.29 -31.95
C THR A 186 19.05 -8.37 -30.76
N PHE A 187 19.35 -8.92 -29.59
CA PHE A 187 19.66 -8.14 -28.41
C PHE A 187 20.89 -7.27 -28.71
N PRO A 188 20.83 -5.94 -28.52
CA PRO A 188 21.96 -5.07 -28.81
C PRO A 188 23.16 -5.46 -27.96
N ALA A 189 24.23 -5.89 -28.61
CA ALA A 189 25.46 -6.38 -27.95
C ALA A 189 26.30 -5.26 -27.30
N THR A 190 25.97 -4.00 -27.53
CA THR A 190 26.68 -2.85 -26.99
C THR A 190 26.11 -2.44 -25.65
N ALA A 191 26.88 -2.67 -24.57
CA ALA A 191 26.76 -2.09 -23.23
C ALA A 191 25.33 -1.89 -22.70
N ALA A 192 24.52 -2.95 -22.70
CA ALA A 192 23.22 -2.90 -22.07
C ALA A 192 23.36 -2.65 -20.57
N GLU A 193 22.68 -1.65 -20.06
CA GLU A 193 22.63 -1.34 -18.63
C GLU A 193 22.00 -2.48 -17.83
N GLU A 194 22.37 -2.63 -16.54
CA GLU A 194 21.72 -3.60 -15.67
C GLU A 194 20.23 -3.28 -15.49
N LEU A 195 19.42 -4.33 -15.50
CA LEU A 195 17.99 -4.27 -15.19
C LEU A 195 17.79 -3.81 -13.73
N PHE A 196 17.06 -2.72 -13.53
CA PHE A 196 16.81 -2.18 -12.20
C PHE A 196 16.04 -3.18 -11.34
N ARG A 197 16.34 -3.18 -10.04
CA ARG A 197 15.67 -4.05 -9.08
C ARG A 197 14.66 -3.27 -8.27
N TRP A 198 13.43 -3.73 -8.24
CA TRP A 198 12.37 -3.11 -7.45
C TRP A 198 12.72 -2.93 -5.97
N SER A 199 13.50 -3.83 -5.41
CA SER A 199 13.90 -3.77 -4.00
C SER A 199 14.80 -2.58 -3.64
N PHE A 200 15.35 -1.85 -4.63
CA PHE A 200 16.30 -0.75 -4.43
C PHE A 200 16.14 0.25 -5.58
N LEU A 201 15.21 1.19 -5.44
CA LEU A 201 14.82 2.08 -6.53
C LEU A 201 14.14 3.36 -6.01
N ALA A 202 14.50 4.52 -6.56
CA ALA A 202 13.70 5.73 -6.49
C ALA A 202 12.65 5.68 -7.63
N TYR A 203 11.36 5.73 -7.26
CA TYR A 203 10.31 5.36 -8.21
C TYR A 203 9.28 6.44 -8.49
N GLU A 204 9.07 7.39 -7.58
CA GLU A 204 8.10 8.48 -7.75
C GLU A 204 8.57 9.73 -7.01
N SER A 205 8.13 10.91 -7.46
CA SER A 205 8.36 12.17 -6.77
C SER A 205 7.20 13.14 -6.93
N LEU A 206 7.06 14.03 -5.96
CA LEU A 206 6.03 15.05 -5.95
C LEU A 206 6.61 16.37 -5.40
N SER A 207 6.53 17.45 -6.19
CA SER A 207 6.93 18.77 -5.74
C SER A 207 5.83 19.43 -4.91
N THR A 208 6.21 19.98 -3.76
CA THR A 208 5.34 20.81 -2.91
C THR A 208 5.78 22.27 -3.02
N GLU A 209 5.18 23.15 -2.26
CA GLU A 209 5.60 24.55 -2.16
C GLU A 209 6.96 24.70 -1.48
N ASP A 210 7.19 23.89 -0.46
CA ASP A 210 8.34 23.99 0.43
C ASP A 210 9.52 23.09 0.01
N ASP A 211 9.23 21.93 -0.63
CA ASP A 211 10.23 20.89 -0.89
C ASP A 211 9.80 19.90 -1.99
N VAL A 212 10.62 18.89 -2.19
CA VAL A 212 10.35 17.76 -3.08
C VAL A 212 10.24 16.49 -2.26
N VAL A 213 9.15 15.77 -2.40
CA VAL A 213 8.95 14.46 -1.77
C VAL A 213 9.34 13.37 -2.75
N LEU A 214 10.36 12.60 -2.41
CA LEU A 214 10.90 11.49 -3.19
C LEU A 214 10.50 10.17 -2.55
N PHE A 215 10.02 9.23 -3.35
CA PHE A 215 9.64 7.89 -2.92
C PHE A 215 10.71 6.87 -3.33
N VAL A 216 11.33 6.21 -2.33
CA VAL A 216 12.47 5.31 -2.55
C VAL A 216 12.28 4.01 -1.82
N LYS A 217 12.47 2.91 -2.54
CA LYS A 217 12.44 1.53 -2.04
C LYS A 217 13.81 1.08 -1.57
N GLY A 218 13.88 0.39 -0.42
CA GLY A 218 15.07 -0.37 0.00
C GLY A 218 16.14 0.42 0.76
N VAL A 219 15.93 1.70 1.06
CA VAL A 219 16.85 2.54 1.85
C VAL A 219 16.59 2.40 3.33
N ASN A 220 15.35 2.59 3.75
CA ASN A 220 14.93 2.42 5.13
C ASN A 220 14.42 1.00 5.40
N ASN A 221 14.57 0.55 6.64
CA ASN A 221 14.01 -0.73 7.06
C ASN A 221 12.51 -0.56 7.37
N ARG A 222 11.70 -1.49 6.90
CA ARG A 222 10.24 -1.49 7.09
C ARG A 222 9.78 -1.55 8.55
N GLN A 223 10.64 -1.97 9.46
CA GLN A 223 10.32 -2.09 10.89
C GLN A 223 10.58 -0.81 11.70
N GLY A 224 10.66 0.35 11.03
CA GLY A 224 10.77 1.64 11.69
C GLY A 224 12.20 2.11 11.97
N ILE A 225 13.21 1.39 11.49
CA ILE A 225 14.60 1.87 11.51
C ILE A 225 14.81 2.67 10.23
N ASN A 226 14.77 3.98 10.36
CA ASN A 226 15.04 4.91 9.27
C ASN A 226 16.51 5.38 9.35
N ARG A 227 17.10 5.64 8.19
CA ARG A 227 18.39 6.32 8.13
C ARG A 227 18.26 7.76 8.57
N SER A 228 19.30 8.29 9.19
CA SER A 228 19.36 9.72 9.48
C SER A 228 19.35 10.54 8.18
N PRO A 229 18.68 11.67 8.12
CA PRO A 229 18.77 12.59 6.99
C PRO A 229 20.21 12.99 6.64
N ASP A 230 21.11 13.10 7.63
CA ASP A 230 22.51 13.49 7.44
C ASP A 230 23.33 12.46 6.66
N GLU A 231 22.87 11.20 6.59
CA GLU A 231 23.48 10.15 5.76
C GLU A 231 23.04 10.22 4.29
N LEU A 232 22.14 11.15 3.94
CA LEU A 232 21.40 11.15 2.69
C LEU A 232 21.52 12.49 1.98
N SER A 233 21.55 12.45 0.64
CA SER A 233 21.44 13.63 -0.21
C SER A 233 20.51 13.34 -1.38
N CYS A 234 19.69 14.31 -1.78
CA CYS A 234 18.91 14.23 -3.00
C CYS A 234 19.75 14.75 -4.16
N VAL A 235 19.72 14.02 -5.27
CA VAL A 235 20.55 14.28 -6.45
C VAL A 235 19.64 14.54 -7.64
N PHE A 236 19.79 15.71 -8.28
CA PHE A 236 18.99 16.18 -9.41
C PHE A 236 19.88 16.28 -10.64
N GLY A 237 19.62 15.46 -11.64
CA GLY A 237 20.36 15.38 -12.91
C GLY A 237 20.64 13.93 -13.30
N ASP A 238 20.97 13.72 -14.57
CA ASP A 238 21.30 12.39 -15.12
C ASP A 238 22.75 12.02 -14.91
N ASP A 239 23.66 12.99 -14.98
CA ASP A 239 25.09 12.78 -14.74
C ASP A 239 25.45 13.10 -13.28
N PRO A 240 25.88 12.11 -12.50
CA PRO A 240 26.26 12.31 -11.09
C PRO A 240 27.37 13.34 -10.87
N ALA A 241 28.22 13.61 -11.88
CA ALA A 241 29.32 14.57 -11.77
C ALA A 241 28.83 16.02 -11.81
N THR A 242 27.79 16.31 -12.57
CA THR A 242 27.22 17.64 -12.75
C THR A 242 25.90 17.86 -12.02
N ALA A 243 25.32 16.81 -11.45
CA ALA A 243 24.06 16.84 -10.74
C ALA A 243 24.04 17.77 -9.53
N VAL A 244 22.95 18.47 -9.33
CA VAL A 244 22.71 19.32 -8.14
C VAL A 244 22.34 18.45 -6.95
N ARG A 245 23.03 18.62 -5.84
CA ARG A 245 22.77 17.94 -4.57
C ARG A 245 22.07 18.86 -3.59
N THR A 246 21.04 18.35 -2.93
CA THR A 246 20.35 19.08 -1.87
C THR A 246 20.20 18.22 -0.62
N ALA A 247 19.98 18.85 0.52
CA ALA A 247 19.81 18.18 1.79
C ALA A 247 18.51 17.38 1.83
N VAL A 248 18.54 16.23 2.48
CA VAL A 248 17.35 15.49 2.93
C VAL A 248 16.92 16.08 4.28
N THR A 249 15.69 16.54 4.38
CA THR A 249 15.15 17.16 5.59
C THR A 249 14.32 16.18 6.43
N SER A 250 13.82 15.10 5.82
CA SER A 250 13.10 14.02 6.50
C SER A 250 13.29 12.70 5.77
N SER A 251 13.41 11.63 6.56
CA SER A 251 13.59 10.27 6.08
C SER A 251 12.71 9.35 6.92
N ALA A 252 11.63 8.84 6.35
CA ALA A 252 10.72 7.92 7.04
C ALA A 252 10.10 6.91 6.08
N GLN A 253 10.22 5.63 6.38
CA GLN A 253 9.71 4.54 5.52
C GLN A 253 10.26 4.67 4.08
N GLU A 254 9.40 4.81 3.08
CA GLU A 254 9.77 5.02 1.67
C GLU A 254 9.74 6.51 1.27
N VAL A 255 9.51 7.43 2.20
CA VAL A 255 9.31 8.86 1.97
C VAL A 255 10.53 9.65 2.40
N PHE A 256 11.10 10.44 1.49
CA PHE A 256 12.26 11.31 1.70
C PHE A 256 11.90 12.72 1.27
N ARG A 257 12.12 13.71 2.11
CA ARG A 257 11.93 15.11 1.77
C ARG A 257 13.25 15.75 1.41
N CYS A 258 13.30 16.38 0.26
CA CYS A 258 14.48 17.00 -0.33
C CYS A 258 14.28 18.51 -0.41
N ALA A 259 15.25 19.32 -0.01
CA ALA A 259 15.20 20.74 -0.31
C ALA A 259 15.14 20.97 -1.83
N HIS A 260 14.44 22.02 -2.27
CA HIS A 260 14.36 22.38 -3.69
C HIS A 260 15.76 22.64 -4.29
N PRO A 261 16.04 22.14 -5.51
CA PRO A 261 17.27 22.44 -6.19
C PRO A 261 17.29 23.91 -6.65
N LYS A 262 18.45 24.55 -6.53
CA LYS A 262 18.70 25.84 -7.18
C LYS A 262 19.13 25.57 -8.62
N LEU A 263 18.17 25.63 -9.52
CA LEU A 263 18.38 25.40 -10.94
C LEU A 263 18.58 26.74 -11.67
N PRO A 264 19.38 26.79 -12.75
CA PRO A 264 19.39 27.94 -13.66
C PRO A 264 17.97 28.20 -14.17
N ALA A 265 17.64 29.47 -14.40
CA ALA A 265 16.37 29.82 -15.00
C ALA A 265 16.25 29.12 -16.37
N ALA A 266 15.22 28.32 -16.56
CA ALA A 266 14.96 27.73 -17.86
C ALA A 266 14.35 28.78 -18.81
N ASP A 267 14.65 28.64 -20.08
CA ASP A 267 13.98 29.42 -21.12
C ASP A 267 12.47 29.17 -21.05
N SER A 268 11.71 30.25 -21.07
CA SER A 268 10.25 30.23 -20.91
C SER A 268 9.60 29.36 -22.01
N GLY A 269 9.02 28.22 -21.61
CA GLY A 269 8.19 27.38 -22.47
C GLY A 269 8.53 25.90 -22.51
N THR A 270 9.64 25.45 -21.91
CA THR A 270 9.99 24.01 -21.88
C THR A 270 9.65 23.40 -20.53
N GLU A 271 8.83 22.35 -20.51
CA GLU A 271 8.56 21.58 -19.28
C GLU A 271 9.87 20.95 -18.78
N ILE A 272 10.38 21.45 -17.66
CA ILE A 272 11.62 20.93 -17.06
C ILE A 272 11.30 19.60 -16.39
N LYS A 273 11.91 18.52 -16.88
CA LYS A 273 11.90 17.19 -16.26
C LYS A 273 13.33 16.78 -15.95
N ILE A 274 13.68 16.75 -14.67
CA ILE A 274 15.03 16.41 -14.21
C ILE A 274 14.93 15.10 -13.42
N LYS A 275 15.76 14.12 -13.78
CA LYS A 275 15.85 12.89 -13.00
C LYS A 275 16.22 13.21 -11.56
N ILE A 276 15.53 12.63 -10.60
CA ILE A 276 15.82 12.79 -9.18
C ILE A 276 16.09 11.43 -8.56
N THR A 277 17.15 11.36 -7.74
CA THR A 277 17.48 10.16 -6.99
C THR A 277 17.99 10.49 -5.60
N LEU A 278 18.30 9.44 -4.83
CA LEU A 278 18.87 9.52 -3.49
C LEU A 278 20.29 8.98 -3.50
N GLU A 279 21.18 9.71 -2.86
CA GLU A 279 22.54 9.30 -2.57
C GLU A 279 22.62 8.92 -1.09
N VAL A 280 23.24 7.77 -0.80
CA VAL A 280 23.46 7.25 0.54
C VAL A 280 24.96 7.27 0.84
N ALA A 281 25.37 8.08 1.79
CA ALA A 281 26.75 8.12 2.29
C ALA A 281 26.94 7.06 3.39
N ARG A 282 28.04 6.33 3.32
CA ARG A 282 28.54 5.45 4.39
C ARG A 282 30.04 5.69 4.52
N GLU A 283 30.59 5.53 5.71
CA GLU A 283 31.97 5.85 6.15
C GLU A 283 33.05 6.02 5.07
N ASN A 284 33.06 5.23 4.00
CA ASN A 284 34.00 5.33 2.88
C ASN A 284 33.38 5.02 1.50
N ARG A 285 32.03 5.02 1.40
CA ARG A 285 31.34 4.68 0.17
C ARG A 285 30.07 5.51 -0.02
N VAL A 286 29.98 6.11 -1.17
CA VAL A 286 28.76 6.77 -1.65
C VAL A 286 28.03 5.81 -2.59
N THR A 287 26.73 5.62 -2.39
CA THR A 287 25.88 4.77 -3.23
C THR A 287 24.74 5.60 -3.78
N LEU A 288 24.67 5.73 -5.10
CA LEU A 288 23.55 6.35 -5.78
C LEU A 288 22.46 5.30 -6.02
N ILE A 289 21.21 5.63 -5.69
CA ILE A 289 20.06 4.75 -5.90
C ILE A 289 19.63 4.83 -7.37
N PRO A 290 19.43 3.71 -8.10
CA PRO A 290 18.80 3.74 -9.41
C PRO A 290 17.46 4.47 -9.36
N SER A 291 17.10 5.23 -10.39
CA SER A 291 15.89 6.05 -10.38
C SER A 291 15.15 6.04 -11.70
N VAL A 292 13.82 6.02 -11.57
CA VAL A 292 12.86 6.33 -12.63
C VAL A 292 11.98 7.53 -12.28
N ALA A 293 12.27 8.19 -11.15
CA ALA A 293 11.56 9.38 -10.67
C ALA A 293 12.10 10.65 -11.34
N TYR A 294 11.20 11.60 -11.59
CA TYR A 294 11.52 12.88 -12.21
C TYR A 294 10.96 14.04 -11.40
N TYR A 295 11.83 14.98 -11.07
CA TYR A 295 11.47 16.27 -10.51
C TYR A 295 10.86 17.16 -11.60
N THR A 296 9.77 17.82 -11.28
CA THR A 296 9.18 18.92 -12.04
C THR A 296 8.97 20.11 -11.10
N PRO A 297 9.36 21.35 -11.47
CA PRO A 297 9.14 22.51 -10.62
C PRO A 297 7.66 22.79 -10.33
N GLU A 298 6.79 22.47 -11.29
CA GLU A 298 5.36 22.62 -11.12
C GLU A 298 4.82 21.72 -10.04
N GLN A 299 4.06 22.32 -9.11
CA GLN A 299 3.33 21.56 -8.11
C GLN A 299 2.17 20.83 -8.75
N ARG A 300 2.14 19.52 -8.53
CA ARG A 300 1.06 18.66 -9.00
C ARG A 300 0.05 18.47 -7.88
N ARG A 301 -1.18 18.82 -8.16
CA ARG A 301 -2.29 18.80 -7.19
C ARG A 301 -3.48 18.09 -7.79
N LEU A 302 -4.29 17.52 -6.91
CA LEU A 302 -5.62 17.07 -7.27
C LEU A 302 -6.40 18.28 -7.77
N ALA A 303 -6.92 18.22 -9.00
CA ALA A 303 -7.67 19.34 -9.58
C ALA A 303 -8.83 19.76 -8.67
N ALA A 304 -8.99 21.05 -8.50
CA ALA A 304 -10.07 21.63 -7.71
C ALA A 304 -10.72 22.72 -8.55
N ASP A 305 -11.89 22.43 -9.09
CA ASP A 305 -12.73 23.38 -9.83
C ASP A 305 -13.66 24.16 -8.88
N GLY A 306 -13.24 24.36 -7.64
CA GLY A 306 -14.08 24.99 -6.62
C GLY A 306 -13.44 25.05 -5.23
N PRO A 307 -14.22 25.33 -4.19
CA PRO A 307 -13.74 25.35 -2.83
C PRO A 307 -13.28 23.94 -2.40
N ARG A 308 -12.36 23.91 -1.45
CA ARG A 308 -11.81 22.69 -0.85
C ARG A 308 -12.93 21.81 -0.29
N SER A 309 -13.00 20.56 -0.75
CA SER A 309 -13.96 19.57 -0.25
C SER A 309 -13.73 19.28 1.23
N LEU A 310 -14.81 19.16 1.99
CA LEU A 310 -14.69 18.87 3.42
C LEU A 310 -14.15 17.47 3.68
N LEU A 311 -14.68 16.46 2.97
CA LEU A 311 -14.29 15.06 3.16
C LEU A 311 -14.06 14.36 1.82
N CYS A 312 -12.84 13.86 1.64
CA CYS A 312 -12.46 13.00 0.55
C CYS A 312 -12.16 11.58 1.04
N ALA A 313 -12.11 10.62 0.14
CA ALA A 313 -11.64 9.25 0.42
C ALA A 313 -10.45 8.91 -0.47
N CYS A 314 -9.46 8.22 0.10
CA CYS A 314 -8.28 7.73 -0.62
C CYS A 314 -8.10 6.23 -0.35
N THR A 315 -7.92 5.45 -1.41
CA THR A 315 -7.66 4.01 -1.28
C THR A 315 -6.79 3.49 -2.42
N MET A 316 -6.07 2.41 -2.15
CA MET A 316 -5.35 1.66 -3.17
C MET A 316 -6.22 0.51 -3.66
N VAL A 317 -6.35 0.40 -4.98
CA VAL A 317 -7.24 -0.56 -5.64
C VAL A 317 -6.46 -1.49 -6.56
N HIS A 318 -6.94 -2.73 -6.68
CA HIS A 318 -6.48 -3.71 -7.64
C HIS A 318 -7.58 -4.74 -7.89
N ASN A 319 -8.15 -4.76 -9.10
CA ASN A 319 -9.25 -5.64 -9.51
C ASN A 319 -10.44 -5.59 -8.55
N VAL A 320 -10.99 -4.40 -8.34
CA VAL A 320 -12.14 -4.15 -7.46
C VAL A 320 -13.35 -3.58 -8.21
N ALA A 321 -13.34 -3.61 -9.54
CA ALA A 321 -14.37 -3.02 -10.38
C ALA A 321 -15.80 -3.40 -9.94
N LYS A 322 -16.03 -4.68 -9.62
CA LYS A 322 -17.34 -5.19 -9.18
C LYS A 322 -17.81 -4.66 -7.83
N PHE A 323 -16.91 -4.12 -6.99
CA PHE A 323 -17.27 -3.57 -5.68
C PHE A 323 -17.39 -2.05 -5.70
N LEU A 324 -16.82 -1.40 -6.71
CA LEU A 324 -16.54 0.03 -6.69
C LEU A 324 -17.81 0.87 -6.73
N LYS A 325 -18.80 0.50 -7.58
CA LYS A 325 -20.06 1.26 -7.66
C LYS A 325 -20.79 1.29 -6.31
N GLU A 326 -20.93 0.15 -5.64
CA GLU A 326 -21.56 0.06 -4.31
C GLU A 326 -20.82 0.96 -3.30
N TRP A 327 -19.49 0.86 -3.25
CA TRP A 327 -18.67 1.58 -2.28
C TRP A 327 -18.71 3.10 -2.50
N VAL A 328 -18.57 3.56 -3.76
CA VAL A 328 -18.60 4.99 -4.10
C VAL A 328 -19.99 5.59 -3.84
N MET A 329 -21.05 4.94 -4.33
CA MET A 329 -22.42 5.44 -4.17
C MET A 329 -22.82 5.54 -2.70
N TYR A 330 -22.44 4.53 -1.89
CA TYR A 330 -22.69 4.56 -0.46
C TYR A 330 -21.98 5.73 0.21
N HIS A 331 -20.63 5.81 0.08
CA HIS A 331 -19.85 6.82 0.79
C HIS A 331 -20.14 8.24 0.29
N ALA A 332 -20.42 8.42 -0.99
CA ALA A 332 -20.85 9.71 -1.52
C ALA A 332 -22.16 10.16 -0.89
N SER A 333 -23.12 9.23 -0.71
CA SER A 333 -24.43 9.56 -0.13
C SER A 333 -24.37 9.94 1.34
N VAL A 334 -23.37 9.45 2.08
CA VAL A 334 -23.21 9.74 3.53
C VAL A 334 -22.19 10.83 3.82
N GLY A 335 -21.51 11.41 2.81
CA GLY A 335 -20.74 12.63 3.01
C GLY A 335 -19.34 12.70 2.40
N VAL A 336 -18.89 11.69 1.67
CA VAL A 336 -17.65 11.81 0.89
C VAL A 336 -17.95 12.60 -0.39
N ASP A 337 -17.18 13.65 -0.63
CA ASP A 337 -17.36 14.51 -1.80
C ASP A 337 -16.55 14.03 -3.00
N ARG A 338 -15.37 13.47 -2.75
CA ARG A 338 -14.37 13.17 -3.78
C ARG A 338 -13.60 11.89 -3.45
N PHE A 339 -13.29 11.09 -4.47
CA PHE A 339 -12.61 9.80 -4.34
C PHE A 339 -11.29 9.81 -5.12
N LEU A 340 -10.18 9.49 -4.44
CA LEU A 340 -8.86 9.34 -5.03
C LEU A 340 -8.44 7.87 -4.96
N LEU A 341 -8.36 7.22 -6.12
CA LEU A 341 -8.04 5.81 -6.25
C LEU A 341 -6.62 5.64 -6.80
N TYR A 342 -5.77 4.90 -6.10
CA TYR A 342 -4.45 4.49 -6.58
C TYR A 342 -4.58 3.11 -7.21
N ASP A 343 -4.63 3.07 -8.55
CA ASP A 343 -4.78 1.83 -9.31
C ASP A 343 -3.45 1.08 -9.38
N ASN A 344 -3.35 0.05 -8.56
CA ASN A 344 -2.19 -0.83 -8.51
C ASN A 344 -2.34 -1.99 -9.51
N ASP A 345 -2.46 -1.63 -10.79
CA ASP A 345 -2.45 -2.57 -11.91
C ASP A 345 -3.69 -3.45 -12.01
N SER A 346 -4.86 -2.84 -12.13
CA SER A 346 -6.11 -3.55 -12.37
C SER A 346 -6.28 -3.94 -13.84
N ASP A 347 -6.82 -5.14 -14.06
CA ASP A 347 -7.15 -5.71 -15.38
C ASP A 347 -8.63 -6.13 -15.51
N ASP A 348 -9.47 -5.75 -14.54
CA ASP A 348 -10.88 -6.13 -14.42
C ASP A 348 -11.88 -5.08 -14.98
N GLY A 349 -11.42 -4.14 -15.80
CA GLY A 349 -12.26 -3.08 -16.34
C GLY A 349 -12.53 -1.92 -15.38
N LEU A 350 -11.73 -1.74 -14.34
CA LEU A 350 -11.86 -0.68 -13.34
C LEU A 350 -12.12 0.70 -13.97
N ARG A 351 -11.41 1.08 -15.03
CA ARG A 351 -11.55 2.40 -15.67
C ARG A 351 -12.94 2.62 -16.26
N SER A 352 -13.52 1.61 -16.90
CA SER A 352 -14.90 1.70 -17.42
C SER A 352 -15.91 1.96 -16.30
N VAL A 353 -15.73 1.32 -15.15
CA VAL A 353 -16.59 1.56 -13.97
C VAL A 353 -16.42 2.98 -13.41
N VAL A 354 -15.19 3.50 -13.40
CA VAL A 354 -14.94 4.90 -12.99
C VAL A 354 -15.56 5.89 -13.96
N ASP A 355 -15.47 5.64 -15.27
CA ASP A 355 -16.11 6.49 -16.29
C ASP A 355 -17.65 6.49 -16.13
N ASP A 356 -18.24 5.33 -15.79
CA ASP A 356 -19.67 5.24 -15.46
C ASP A 356 -20.04 6.09 -14.24
N LEU A 357 -19.25 5.97 -13.18
CA LEU A 357 -19.46 6.75 -11.94
C LEU A 357 -19.32 8.25 -12.20
N SER A 358 -18.32 8.66 -12.98
CA SER A 358 -18.10 10.07 -13.35
C SER A 358 -19.26 10.62 -14.17
N ARG A 359 -19.78 9.84 -15.12
CA ARG A 359 -21.01 10.18 -15.87
C ARG A 359 -22.25 10.25 -14.97
N GLY A 360 -22.27 9.47 -13.90
CA GLY A 360 -23.28 9.51 -12.85
C GLY A 360 -23.14 10.70 -11.88
N GLY A 361 -22.15 11.59 -12.08
CA GLY A 361 -21.91 12.79 -11.27
C GLY A 361 -21.08 12.57 -10.01
N TYR A 362 -20.41 11.43 -9.88
CA TYR A 362 -19.46 11.18 -8.78
C TYR A 362 -18.05 11.69 -9.16
N ASP A 363 -17.41 12.42 -8.24
CA ASP A 363 -16.02 12.86 -8.43
C ASP A 363 -15.06 11.74 -8.03
N VAL A 364 -14.66 10.94 -9.01
CA VAL A 364 -13.76 9.80 -8.85
C VAL A 364 -12.54 9.97 -9.74
N GLN A 365 -11.40 10.15 -9.13
CA GLN A 365 -10.12 10.25 -9.83
C GLN A 365 -9.27 9.00 -9.63
N VAL A 366 -8.68 8.48 -10.71
CA VAL A 366 -7.77 7.33 -10.69
C VAL A 366 -6.38 7.77 -11.08
N LEU A 367 -5.41 7.47 -10.23
CA LEU A 367 -3.98 7.56 -10.52
C LEU A 367 -3.41 6.16 -10.75
N THR A 368 -2.78 5.95 -11.88
CA THR A 368 -2.00 4.72 -12.14
C THR A 368 -0.82 4.66 -11.16
N TRP A 369 -0.75 3.61 -10.38
CA TRP A 369 0.27 3.40 -9.34
C TRP A 369 0.85 1.98 -9.44
N PRO A 370 1.75 1.70 -10.39
CA PRO A 370 2.20 0.34 -10.72
C PRO A 370 3.14 -0.27 -9.68
N TRP A 371 3.44 0.42 -8.60
CA TRP A 371 4.47 0.11 -7.63
C TRP A 371 4.01 -0.95 -6.62
N PRO A 372 4.54 -2.20 -6.65
CA PRO A 372 4.06 -3.27 -5.79
C PRO A 372 4.37 -3.02 -4.31
N LYS A 373 3.40 -3.31 -3.44
CA LYS A 373 3.56 -3.25 -1.97
C LYS A 373 3.94 -1.88 -1.42
N THR A 374 3.32 -0.84 -1.93
CA THR A 374 3.57 0.55 -1.56
C THR A 374 2.30 1.28 -1.10
N GLN A 375 1.40 0.59 -0.41
CA GLN A 375 0.15 1.19 0.05
C GLN A 375 0.40 2.41 0.95
N GLU A 376 1.35 2.31 1.89
CA GLU A 376 1.69 3.41 2.79
C GLU A 376 2.29 4.61 2.02
N ALA A 377 3.15 4.34 1.06
CA ALA A 377 3.71 5.39 0.20
C ALA A 377 2.64 6.04 -0.69
N GLY A 378 1.71 5.24 -1.24
CA GLY A 378 0.55 5.76 -1.97
C GLY A 378 -0.33 6.65 -1.12
N PHE A 379 -0.57 6.30 0.15
CA PHE A 379 -1.31 7.13 1.08
C PHE A 379 -0.56 8.42 1.43
N SER A 380 0.77 8.36 1.63
CA SER A 380 1.60 9.55 1.82
C SER A 380 1.57 10.47 0.61
N HIS A 381 1.65 9.90 -0.61
CA HIS A 381 1.49 10.65 -1.85
C HIS A 381 0.10 11.32 -1.93
N GLY A 382 -0.97 10.57 -1.62
CA GLY A 382 -2.34 11.07 -1.62
C GLY A 382 -2.57 12.20 -0.62
N ALA A 383 -1.96 12.13 0.55
CA ALA A 383 -2.05 13.17 1.56
C ALA A 383 -1.49 14.51 1.08
N ILE A 384 -0.39 14.49 0.31
CA ILE A 384 0.19 15.69 -0.29
C ILE A 384 -0.62 16.14 -1.51
N TYR A 385 -0.86 15.21 -2.43
CA TYR A 385 -1.49 15.49 -3.72
C TYR A 385 -2.88 16.11 -3.58
N ALA A 386 -3.65 15.66 -2.57
CA ALA A 386 -5.00 16.15 -2.32
C ALA A 386 -5.08 17.30 -1.31
N ASN A 387 -3.98 17.70 -0.66
CA ASN A 387 -4.03 18.67 0.45
C ASN A 387 -4.65 20.02 0.06
N ALA A 388 -4.42 20.49 -1.16
CA ALA A 388 -5.03 21.73 -1.64
C ALA A 388 -6.55 21.62 -1.90
N SER A 389 -7.05 20.41 -2.15
CA SER A 389 -8.41 20.15 -2.62
C SER A 389 -9.32 19.51 -1.58
N CYS A 390 -8.76 18.92 -0.53
CA CYS A 390 -9.49 18.19 0.52
C CYS A 390 -9.05 18.66 1.90
N GLU A 391 -10.00 18.85 2.83
CA GLU A 391 -9.69 19.18 4.23
C GLU A 391 -9.41 17.91 5.04
N TRP A 392 -10.33 16.93 4.94
CA TRP A 392 -10.21 15.62 5.57
C TRP A 392 -10.12 14.52 4.53
N MET A 393 -9.35 13.48 4.83
CA MET A 393 -9.19 12.31 3.98
C MET A 393 -9.49 11.03 4.76
N ALA A 394 -10.50 10.28 4.32
CA ALA A 394 -10.81 8.96 4.83
C ALA A 394 -9.94 7.90 4.12
N TYR A 395 -9.21 7.13 4.89
CA TYR A 395 -8.40 6.01 4.40
C TYR A 395 -9.13 4.70 4.68
N VAL A 396 -10.05 4.33 3.81
CA VAL A 396 -10.88 3.11 3.91
C VAL A 396 -10.79 2.31 2.63
N ASP A 397 -10.70 0.98 2.76
CA ASP A 397 -10.58 0.09 1.61
C ASP A 397 -11.96 -0.15 0.94
N VAL A 398 -11.98 -0.60 -0.33
CA VAL A 398 -13.24 -0.76 -1.11
C VAL A 398 -14.19 -1.84 -0.53
N ASP A 399 -13.73 -2.65 0.38
CA ASP A 399 -14.54 -3.63 1.12
C ASP A 399 -14.90 -3.18 2.56
N GLU A 400 -14.80 -1.87 2.83
CA GLU A 400 -15.04 -1.27 4.14
C GLU A 400 -16.07 -0.17 4.04
N PHE A 401 -17.06 -0.21 4.94
CA PHE A 401 -18.18 0.71 4.96
C PHE A 401 -18.32 1.32 6.35
N VAL A 402 -18.20 2.64 6.44
CA VAL A 402 -18.43 3.36 7.71
C VAL A 402 -19.93 3.36 8.01
N PHE A 403 -20.29 2.98 9.20
CA PHE A 403 -21.69 2.85 9.63
C PHE A 403 -21.85 3.37 11.06
N ALA A 404 -22.87 4.17 11.31
CA ALA A 404 -23.28 4.57 12.65
C ALA A 404 -24.63 3.96 13.01
N PRO A 405 -24.76 3.31 14.18
CA PRO A 405 -26.03 2.72 14.61
C PRO A 405 -27.23 3.70 14.59
N ALA A 406 -26.97 4.97 14.86
CA ALA A 406 -27.97 6.03 14.82
C ALA A 406 -28.58 6.23 13.42
N TRP A 407 -27.91 5.80 12.35
CA TRP A 407 -28.44 5.93 10.98
C TRP A 407 -29.56 4.96 10.66
N ASN A 408 -29.74 3.90 11.47
CA ASN A 408 -30.78 2.89 11.25
C ASN A 408 -32.21 3.47 11.14
N SER A 409 -32.47 4.58 11.83
CA SER A 409 -33.77 5.27 11.77
C SER A 409 -33.95 6.18 10.55
N SER A 410 -32.88 6.45 9.79
CA SER A 410 -32.89 7.40 8.69
C SER A 410 -33.59 6.81 7.45
N ALA A 411 -34.61 7.48 6.95
CA ALA A 411 -35.31 7.09 5.74
C ALA A 411 -34.49 7.30 4.46
N ARG A 412 -33.57 8.27 4.47
CA ARG A 412 -32.69 8.65 3.34
C ARG A 412 -31.29 8.95 3.85
N PRO A 413 -30.24 8.76 3.04
CA PRO A 413 -28.90 9.18 3.38
C PRO A 413 -28.79 10.70 3.42
N SER A 414 -27.77 11.19 4.12
CA SER A 414 -27.43 12.61 4.19
C SER A 414 -25.93 12.80 4.18
N LYS A 415 -25.43 13.76 3.43
CA LYS A 415 -24.01 14.12 3.41
C LYS A 415 -23.47 14.57 4.78
N LEU A 416 -24.34 14.93 5.71
CA LEU A 416 -23.94 15.27 7.08
C LEU A 416 -23.62 14.06 7.97
N MET A 417 -23.90 12.85 7.52
CA MET A 417 -23.75 11.64 8.35
C MET A 417 -22.31 11.36 8.73
N LEU A 418 -21.39 11.32 7.77
CA LEU A 418 -19.96 11.13 8.06
C LEU A 418 -19.31 12.41 8.60
N THR A 419 -19.67 13.56 8.06
CA THR A 419 -19.06 14.82 8.45
C THR A 419 -19.39 15.19 9.90
N SER A 420 -20.53 14.75 10.46
CA SER A 420 -20.86 14.92 11.88
C SER A 420 -19.93 14.13 12.83
N LEU A 421 -19.22 13.12 12.32
CA LEU A 421 -18.22 12.40 13.10
C LEU A 421 -16.87 13.14 13.17
N LEU A 422 -16.67 14.17 12.34
CA LEU A 422 -15.45 14.94 12.31
C LEU A 422 -15.44 15.99 13.41
N PRO A 423 -14.28 16.32 13.99
CA PRO A 423 -14.12 17.46 14.88
C PRO A 423 -14.49 18.78 14.18
N ALA A 424 -15.01 19.72 14.93
CA ALA A 424 -15.24 21.07 14.43
C ALA A 424 -13.90 21.70 13.98
N ARG A 425 -13.97 22.68 13.08
CA ARG A 425 -12.77 23.31 12.51
C ARG A 425 -11.92 24.03 13.59
N ASP A 426 -12.58 24.56 14.59
CA ASP A 426 -12.04 25.29 15.74
C ASP A 426 -11.95 24.40 17.00
N ASP A 427 -11.92 23.08 16.85
CA ASP A 427 -11.83 22.12 17.94
C ASP A 427 -10.63 22.46 18.88
N PRO A 428 -10.89 22.86 20.15
CA PRO A 428 -9.83 23.23 21.07
C PRO A 428 -8.90 22.06 21.42
N ALA A 429 -9.36 20.81 21.28
CA ALA A 429 -8.55 19.63 21.48
C ALA A 429 -7.59 19.36 20.31
N ARG A 430 -7.71 20.11 19.20
CA ARG A 430 -6.89 19.96 17.99
C ARG A 430 -6.83 18.50 17.51
N ASN A 431 -7.98 17.86 17.41
CA ASN A 431 -8.05 16.50 16.87
C ASN A 431 -7.79 16.55 15.36
N GLY A 432 -6.64 16.08 14.95
CA GLY A 432 -6.20 16.00 13.54
C GLY A 432 -6.48 14.66 12.89
N GLN A 433 -6.89 13.66 13.66
CA GLN A 433 -7.21 12.34 13.14
C GLN A 433 -8.36 11.71 13.93
N VAL A 434 -9.27 11.07 13.23
CA VAL A 434 -10.38 10.31 13.80
C VAL A 434 -10.21 8.84 13.48
N SER A 435 -10.17 7.99 14.51
CA SER A 435 -10.02 6.53 14.38
C SER A 435 -11.35 5.84 14.63
N ILE A 436 -11.77 4.97 13.71
CA ILE A 436 -13.03 4.24 13.75
C ILE A 436 -12.71 2.74 13.77
N LYS A 437 -13.16 2.02 14.79
CA LYS A 437 -12.93 0.58 14.95
C LYS A 437 -13.67 -0.24 13.91
N CYS A 438 -13.10 -1.39 13.51
CA CYS A 438 -13.68 -2.27 12.50
C CYS A 438 -14.28 -3.53 13.12
N TYR A 439 -15.44 -3.94 12.60
CA TYR A 439 -15.93 -5.31 12.74
C TYR A 439 -15.65 -6.09 11.44
N GLU A 440 -14.97 -7.22 11.58
CA GLU A 440 -14.66 -8.10 10.45
C GLU A 440 -15.86 -9.01 10.16
N PHE A 441 -16.42 -8.89 8.96
CA PHE A 441 -17.53 -9.71 8.48
C PHE A 441 -17.03 -11.01 7.85
N GLY A 442 -17.78 -12.09 8.12
CA GLY A 442 -17.56 -13.43 7.58
C GLY A 442 -18.29 -13.65 6.25
N PRO A 443 -18.11 -14.85 5.66
CA PRO A 443 -18.76 -15.21 4.39
C PRO A 443 -20.28 -15.32 4.45
N SER A 444 -20.90 -15.41 5.62
CA SER A 444 -22.38 -15.42 5.81
C SER A 444 -23.10 -16.48 4.98
N HIS A 445 -22.52 -17.68 4.91
CA HIS A 445 -22.98 -18.82 4.11
C HIS A 445 -22.90 -18.64 2.58
N GLN A 446 -22.36 -17.50 2.10
CA GLN A 446 -22.18 -17.28 0.66
C GLN A 446 -21.07 -18.18 0.10
N LYS A 447 -21.35 -18.83 -1.01
CA LYS A 447 -20.38 -19.64 -1.78
C LYS A 447 -19.77 -18.87 -2.95
N THR A 448 -20.48 -17.87 -3.44
CA THR A 448 -20.11 -16.96 -4.52
C THR A 448 -20.30 -15.51 -4.06
N HIS A 449 -19.77 -14.56 -4.83
CA HIS A 449 -20.04 -13.14 -4.59
C HIS A 449 -21.56 -12.85 -4.69
N PRO A 450 -22.15 -12.17 -3.70
CA PRO A 450 -23.58 -11.77 -3.76
C PRO A 450 -23.81 -10.79 -4.92
N PRO A 451 -24.74 -11.08 -5.85
CA PRO A 451 -24.97 -10.21 -7.01
C PRO A 451 -25.52 -8.84 -6.63
N GLU A 452 -26.21 -8.73 -5.50
CA GLU A 452 -26.75 -7.46 -4.98
C GLU A 452 -25.69 -6.62 -4.24
N GLY A 453 -24.46 -7.12 -4.07
CA GLY A 453 -23.36 -6.43 -3.42
C GLY A 453 -22.97 -6.99 -2.05
N VAL A 454 -21.86 -6.48 -1.52
CA VAL A 454 -21.28 -6.98 -0.26
C VAL A 454 -22.17 -6.65 0.95
N THR A 455 -22.80 -5.47 0.96
CA THR A 455 -23.68 -5.06 2.08
C THR A 455 -24.95 -5.89 2.14
N GLN A 456 -25.40 -6.45 1.01
CA GLN A 456 -26.58 -7.27 0.93
C GLN A 456 -26.33 -8.74 1.28
N GLY A 457 -25.16 -9.28 0.92
CA GLY A 457 -24.86 -10.70 1.05
C GLY A 457 -24.16 -11.10 2.33
N TYR A 458 -23.32 -10.24 2.92
CA TYR A 458 -22.54 -10.60 4.09
C TYR A 458 -23.13 -9.96 5.36
N THR A 459 -23.75 -10.77 6.19
CA THR A 459 -24.59 -10.33 7.33
C THR A 459 -24.17 -10.93 8.67
N CYS A 460 -23.05 -11.63 8.74
CA CYS A 460 -22.51 -12.08 10.00
C CYS A 460 -21.07 -11.64 10.20
N ARG A 461 -20.69 -11.42 11.43
CA ARG A 461 -19.38 -10.87 11.78
C ARG A 461 -18.79 -11.50 13.02
N ARG A 462 -17.51 -11.21 13.25
CA ARG A 462 -16.85 -11.51 14.50
C ARG A 462 -17.44 -10.66 15.64
N ARG A 463 -17.41 -11.20 16.84
CA ARG A 463 -17.93 -10.53 18.05
C ARG A 463 -17.04 -9.36 18.47
N ILE A 464 -15.74 -9.57 18.42
CA ILE A 464 -14.74 -8.60 18.89
C ILE A 464 -14.26 -7.76 17.71
N GLU A 465 -14.20 -6.45 17.92
CA GLU A 465 -13.63 -5.52 16.96
C GLU A 465 -12.15 -5.82 16.72
N GLN A 466 -11.72 -5.56 15.48
CA GLN A 466 -10.35 -5.80 15.05
C GLN A 466 -9.86 -4.57 14.29
N ARG A 467 -8.75 -3.98 14.75
CA ARG A 467 -8.15 -2.85 14.07
C ARG A 467 -9.07 -1.61 14.01
N HIS A 468 -8.68 -0.63 13.22
CA HIS A 468 -9.41 0.62 13.01
C HIS A 468 -8.96 1.25 11.70
N LYS A 469 -9.78 2.15 11.18
CA LYS A 469 -9.50 3.02 10.05
C LYS A 469 -9.45 4.46 10.51
N SER A 470 -8.84 5.31 9.68
CA SER A 470 -8.67 6.73 10.07
C SER A 470 -9.25 7.66 9.03
N VAL A 471 -9.75 8.77 9.54
CA VAL A 471 -10.01 9.98 8.78
C VAL A 471 -9.02 11.03 9.27
N LEU A 472 -8.15 11.49 8.38
CA LEU A 472 -7.05 12.41 8.66
C LEU A 472 -7.40 13.81 8.19
N ARG A 473 -7.17 14.80 9.00
CA ARG A 473 -7.10 16.20 8.58
C ARG A 473 -5.74 16.42 7.91
N LEU A 474 -5.74 16.74 6.62
CA LEU A 474 -4.52 16.68 5.82
C LEU A 474 -3.42 17.64 6.29
N ASP A 475 -3.80 18.84 6.75
CA ASP A 475 -2.87 19.82 7.30
C ASP A 475 -2.30 19.43 8.69
N ALA A 476 -2.88 18.43 9.36
CA ALA A 476 -2.40 17.92 10.64
C ALA A 476 -1.36 16.79 10.48
N ALA A 477 -1.13 16.27 9.26
CA ALA A 477 -0.12 15.25 9.03
C ALA A 477 1.29 15.77 9.33
N ASP A 478 2.10 14.96 10.03
CA ASP A 478 3.51 15.27 10.27
C ASP A 478 4.29 15.32 8.94
N ALA A 479 5.32 16.16 8.89
CA ALA A 479 6.13 16.35 7.69
C ALA A 479 6.78 15.04 7.18
N SER A 480 7.06 14.06 8.05
CA SER A 480 7.58 12.76 7.64
C SER A 480 6.58 11.92 6.85
N LEU A 481 5.29 12.24 6.92
CA LEU A 481 4.18 11.46 6.32
C LEU A 481 4.17 10.00 6.74
N LEU A 482 4.86 9.69 7.84
CA LEU A 482 4.89 8.33 8.38
C LEU A 482 3.48 7.86 8.67
N ASN A 483 3.10 6.74 8.09
CA ASN A 483 1.82 6.12 8.36
C ASN A 483 1.95 4.61 8.53
N VAL A 484 1.09 4.05 9.37
CA VAL A 484 1.03 2.62 9.65
C VAL A 484 -0.43 2.19 9.56
N ILE A 485 -0.73 1.39 8.54
CA ILE A 485 -2.07 0.81 8.36
C ILE A 485 -3.16 1.88 8.52
N HIS A 486 -3.14 2.88 7.63
CA HIS A 486 -4.08 4.02 7.57
C HIS A 486 -3.93 5.08 8.69
N HIS A 487 -2.99 4.92 9.64
CA HIS A 487 -2.72 5.91 10.67
C HIS A 487 -1.50 6.74 10.34
N PHE A 488 -1.69 8.06 10.36
CA PHE A 488 -0.60 9.00 10.17
C PHE A 488 -0.04 9.49 11.51
N ARG A 489 1.27 9.72 11.53
CA ARG A 489 1.89 10.54 12.53
C ARG A 489 1.37 11.97 12.36
N LEU A 490 1.01 12.60 13.47
CA LEU A 490 0.49 13.96 13.47
C LEU A 490 1.59 14.96 13.85
N LYS A 491 1.46 16.19 13.37
CA LYS A 491 2.25 17.34 13.82
C LYS A 491 2.11 17.52 15.33
N GLU A 492 3.10 18.14 15.95
CA GLU A 492 3.06 18.49 17.37
C GLU A 492 1.81 19.33 17.69
N GLY A 493 1.20 19.03 18.81
CA GLY A 493 -0.03 19.68 19.27
C GLY A 493 -1.32 19.11 18.68
N TYR A 494 -1.28 18.28 17.63
CA TYR A 494 -2.45 17.56 17.16
C TYR A 494 -2.61 16.20 17.85
N ARG A 495 -3.86 15.74 17.97
CA ARG A 495 -4.22 14.47 18.63
C ARG A 495 -5.06 13.59 17.71
N SER A 496 -5.09 12.29 18.02
CA SER A 496 -6.02 11.34 17.42
C SER A 496 -7.17 11.07 18.38
N ARG A 497 -8.42 11.21 17.90
CA ARG A 497 -9.63 10.88 18.63
C ARG A 497 -10.15 9.52 18.17
N GLN A 498 -10.43 8.63 19.10
CA GLN A 498 -11.12 7.38 18.81
C GLN A 498 -12.62 7.55 18.95
N VAL A 499 -13.38 7.16 17.91
CA VAL A 499 -14.84 7.10 17.95
C VAL A 499 -15.27 5.87 18.75
N ARG A 500 -16.31 6.03 19.58
CA ARG A 500 -16.87 4.92 20.36
C ARG A 500 -17.67 3.99 19.41
N LEU A 501 -17.77 2.72 19.78
CA LEU A 501 -18.47 1.70 18.97
C LEU A 501 -19.98 1.99 18.81
N GLU A 502 -20.57 2.64 19.78
CA GLU A 502 -21.96 3.09 19.74
C GLU A 502 -22.19 4.28 18.81
N ASP A 503 -21.15 5.08 18.55
CA ASP A 503 -21.25 6.25 17.67
C ASP A 503 -21.00 5.87 16.20
N ALA A 504 -19.95 5.12 15.92
CA ALA A 504 -19.68 4.61 14.58
C ALA A 504 -18.70 3.41 14.58
N VAL A 505 -18.81 2.59 13.55
CA VAL A 505 -17.94 1.45 13.25
C VAL A 505 -17.64 1.40 11.75
N VAL A 506 -16.60 0.66 11.38
CA VAL A 506 -16.36 0.24 10.00
C VAL A 506 -16.78 -1.21 9.87
N ASN A 507 -17.75 -1.49 9.01
CA ASN A 507 -18.07 -2.84 8.59
C ASN A 507 -17.06 -3.27 7.52
N HIS A 508 -16.12 -4.12 7.90
CA HIS A 508 -15.06 -4.61 7.04
C HIS A 508 -15.44 -6.00 6.49
N TYR A 509 -15.88 -6.06 5.26
CA TYR A 509 -16.24 -7.31 4.56
C TYR A 509 -14.99 -8.08 4.14
N LYS A 510 -14.22 -8.47 5.15
CA LYS A 510 -12.88 -9.05 4.99
C LYS A 510 -12.91 -10.49 4.49
N TYR A 511 -13.74 -11.32 5.13
CA TYR A 511 -13.86 -12.74 4.84
C TYR A 511 -15.07 -12.98 3.95
N GLN A 512 -14.87 -12.77 2.67
CA GLN A 512 -15.90 -12.94 1.64
C GLN A 512 -16.06 -14.42 1.25
N ALA A 513 -16.92 -14.73 0.27
CA ALA A 513 -16.96 -16.04 -0.36
C ALA A 513 -15.55 -16.49 -0.75
N TRP A 514 -15.28 -17.80 -0.71
CA TRP A 514 -13.90 -18.30 -0.83
C TRP A 514 -13.17 -17.83 -2.09
N SER A 515 -13.84 -17.82 -3.24
CA SER A 515 -13.27 -17.36 -4.51
C SER A 515 -12.72 -15.93 -4.40
N GLU A 516 -13.50 -15.04 -3.77
CA GLU A 516 -13.15 -13.64 -3.57
C GLU A 516 -12.01 -13.49 -2.55
N PHE A 517 -12.14 -14.19 -1.43
CA PHE A 517 -11.12 -14.17 -0.39
C PHE A 517 -9.77 -14.71 -0.89
N ARG A 518 -9.78 -15.80 -1.66
CA ARG A 518 -8.56 -16.39 -2.25
C ARG A 518 -7.84 -15.39 -3.16
N THR A 519 -8.58 -14.70 -4.01
CA THR A 519 -8.04 -13.68 -4.89
C THR A 519 -7.45 -12.52 -4.07
N LYS A 520 -8.20 -12.03 -3.10
CA LYS A 520 -7.78 -10.98 -2.17
C LYS A 520 -6.59 -11.41 -1.32
N PHE A 521 -6.54 -12.66 -0.84
CA PHE A 521 -5.44 -13.20 -0.06
C PHE A 521 -4.13 -13.20 -0.85
N ARG A 522 -4.14 -13.60 -2.11
CA ARG A 522 -2.96 -13.55 -2.99
C ARG A 522 -2.42 -12.13 -3.19
N ARG A 523 -3.30 -11.14 -3.14
CA ARG A 523 -2.96 -9.71 -3.25
C ARG A 523 -2.50 -9.08 -1.94
N ARG A 524 -2.93 -9.63 -0.80
CA ARG A 524 -2.63 -9.13 0.56
C ARG A 524 -1.16 -9.21 0.93
N VAL A 525 -0.32 -8.93 0.01
CA VAL A 525 1.07 -8.77 0.28
C VAL A 525 1.29 -7.30 0.63
N SER A 526 0.80 -6.92 1.80
CA SER A 526 1.06 -5.60 2.36
C SER A 526 2.57 -5.39 2.52
N ALA A 527 2.97 -4.14 2.58
CA ALA A 527 4.35 -3.75 2.81
C ALA A 527 5.00 -4.42 4.04
N TYR A 528 4.20 -4.83 5.01
CA TYR A 528 4.65 -5.47 6.26
C TYR A 528 4.98 -6.97 6.15
N VAL A 529 4.57 -7.64 5.10
CA VAL A 529 4.85 -9.06 4.92
C VAL A 529 6.04 -9.20 3.99
N VAL A 530 7.22 -9.33 4.57
CA VAL A 530 8.50 -9.41 3.83
C VAL A 530 8.52 -10.61 2.89
N ASP A 531 7.87 -11.70 3.29
CA ASP A 531 7.74 -12.87 2.46
C ASP A 531 6.42 -13.61 2.76
N TRP A 532 5.42 -13.38 1.93
CA TRP A 532 4.15 -14.08 2.03
C TRP A 532 4.27 -15.55 1.60
N THR A 533 5.36 -15.90 0.92
CA THR A 533 5.66 -17.27 0.49
C THR A 533 6.25 -18.12 1.61
N GLN A 534 6.65 -17.54 2.74
CA GLN A 534 7.11 -18.33 3.88
C GLN A 534 5.94 -19.02 4.61
N ALA A 535 6.06 -20.32 4.83
CA ALA A 535 5.04 -21.16 5.47
C ALA A 535 4.62 -20.64 6.86
N ILE A 536 5.51 -19.94 7.53
CA ILE A 536 5.29 -19.37 8.86
C ILE A 536 5.68 -17.90 8.82
N ASN A 537 4.68 -17.02 8.80
CA ASN A 537 4.89 -15.63 9.17
C ASN A 537 4.08 -15.31 10.42
N PRO A 538 4.64 -15.53 11.61
CA PRO A 538 3.94 -15.33 12.90
C PRO A 538 3.56 -13.87 13.14
N ALA A 539 4.23 -12.92 12.47
CA ALA A 539 3.90 -11.49 12.55
C ALA A 539 2.68 -11.09 11.71
N SER A 540 2.26 -11.91 10.75
CA SER A 540 1.08 -11.64 9.94
C SER A 540 -0.20 -12.03 10.66
N LYS A 541 -0.73 -11.14 11.49
CA LYS A 541 -2.06 -11.27 12.09
C LYS A 541 -3.20 -11.28 11.06
N ASP A 542 -2.89 -11.00 9.79
CA ASP A 542 -3.85 -10.91 8.69
C ASP A 542 -4.13 -12.21 7.96
N ARG A 543 -3.36 -13.25 8.23
CA ARG A 543 -3.63 -14.56 7.66
C ARG A 543 -4.85 -15.17 8.32
N ALA A 544 -5.77 -15.68 7.52
CA ALA A 544 -6.78 -16.57 8.07
C ALA A 544 -6.06 -17.77 8.70
N PRO A 545 -6.36 -18.13 9.95
CA PRO A 545 -5.71 -19.25 10.60
C PRO A 545 -5.83 -20.54 9.78
N GLY A 546 -4.71 -21.23 9.55
CA GLY A 546 -4.67 -22.50 8.83
C GLY A 546 -4.54 -22.39 7.31
N LEU A 547 -4.38 -21.19 6.74
CA LEU A 547 -4.01 -21.03 5.33
C LEU A 547 -2.48 -21.06 5.21
N GLY A 548 -1.97 -22.12 4.58
CA GLY A 548 -0.56 -22.23 4.19
C GLY A 548 -0.25 -21.43 2.92
N PHE A 549 0.77 -21.85 2.20
CA PHE A 549 1.22 -21.26 0.93
C PHE A 549 0.19 -21.29 -0.18
N GLU A 550 -0.44 -22.44 -0.37
CA GLU A 550 -1.51 -22.62 -1.32
C GLU A 550 -2.81 -22.40 -0.58
N PRO A 551 -3.59 -21.39 -0.96
CA PRO A 551 -4.88 -21.16 -0.33
C PRO A 551 -5.85 -22.27 -0.75
N VAL A 552 -5.88 -23.34 0.04
CA VAL A 552 -6.91 -24.39 -0.04
C VAL A 552 -8.10 -23.93 0.79
N GLU A 553 -9.31 -24.09 0.26
CA GLU A 553 -10.52 -23.72 0.98
C GLU A 553 -10.62 -24.48 2.31
N PRO A 554 -10.62 -23.79 3.45
CA PRO A 554 -10.78 -24.47 4.73
C PRO A 554 -12.18 -25.06 4.85
N ARG A 555 -12.28 -26.27 5.40
CA ARG A 555 -13.58 -26.91 5.66
C ARG A 555 -14.51 -25.97 6.42
N GLY A 556 -15.73 -25.78 5.92
CA GLY A 556 -16.74 -24.93 6.51
C GLY A 556 -16.45 -23.44 6.37
N TRP A 557 -15.69 -23.03 5.34
CA TRP A 557 -15.36 -21.61 5.13
C TRP A 557 -16.58 -20.70 5.16
N ALA A 558 -17.65 -21.06 4.47
CA ALA A 558 -18.85 -20.25 4.38
C ALA A 558 -19.53 -19.92 5.74
N GLN A 559 -19.24 -20.71 6.78
CA GLN A 559 -19.76 -20.53 8.14
C GLN A 559 -18.77 -19.86 9.09
N ARG A 560 -17.49 -19.68 8.67
CA ARG A 560 -16.47 -19.10 9.53
C ARG A 560 -16.68 -17.63 9.78
N PHE A 561 -16.19 -17.15 10.93
CA PHE A 561 -16.22 -15.74 11.33
C PHE A 561 -17.64 -15.17 11.51
N CYS A 562 -18.63 -16.03 11.69
CA CYS A 562 -20.04 -15.73 11.86
C CYS A 562 -20.48 -15.88 13.33
N GLU A 563 -19.88 -15.10 14.23
CA GLU A 563 -20.15 -15.16 15.67
C GLU A 563 -21.36 -14.30 16.10
N VAL A 564 -21.71 -13.32 15.30
CA VAL A 564 -22.82 -12.39 15.52
C VAL A 564 -23.52 -12.13 14.19
N TRP A 565 -24.85 -12.27 14.16
CA TRP A 565 -25.66 -11.80 13.04
C TRP A 565 -25.77 -10.29 13.11
N ASP A 566 -25.48 -9.58 12.01
CA ASP A 566 -25.52 -8.13 11.90
C ASP A 566 -25.94 -7.72 10.50
N ASP A 567 -27.21 -7.48 10.30
CA ASP A 567 -27.82 -7.10 9.04
C ASP A 567 -28.26 -5.62 9.00
N ARG A 568 -27.83 -4.82 9.99
CA ARG A 568 -28.22 -3.40 10.10
C ARG A 568 -27.86 -2.61 8.86
N LEU A 569 -26.65 -2.77 8.35
CA LEU A 569 -26.23 -2.06 7.13
C LEU A 569 -26.95 -2.60 5.89
N LYS A 570 -27.25 -3.91 5.83
CA LYS A 570 -28.07 -4.50 4.78
C LYS A 570 -29.45 -3.84 4.73
N ALA A 571 -30.15 -3.76 5.86
CA ALA A 571 -31.47 -3.14 5.94
C ALA A 571 -31.43 -1.65 5.54
N LEU A 572 -30.38 -0.94 5.97
CA LEU A 572 -30.17 0.47 5.68
C LEU A 572 -29.94 0.71 4.18
N THR A 573 -28.98 -0.01 3.57
CA THR A 573 -28.63 0.15 2.15
C THR A 573 -29.76 -0.31 1.24
N ARG A 574 -30.51 -1.37 1.62
CA ARG A 574 -31.73 -1.77 0.90
C ARG A 574 -32.77 -0.65 0.89
N ARG A 575 -32.99 0.02 2.02
CA ARG A 575 -33.94 1.16 2.12
C ARG A 575 -33.50 2.34 1.26
N TRP A 576 -32.19 2.63 1.21
CA TRP A 576 -31.68 3.82 0.52
C TRP A 576 -31.50 3.62 -0.98
N PHE A 577 -31.08 2.43 -1.39
CA PHE A 577 -30.64 2.14 -2.77
C PHE A 577 -31.42 1.01 -3.45
N GLY A 578 -32.30 0.31 -2.71
CA GLY A 578 -33.10 -0.76 -3.27
C GLY A 578 -34.30 -0.23 -4.03
N SER A 579 -34.63 -0.87 -5.15
CA SER A 579 -35.89 -0.74 -5.85
C SER A 579 -36.50 -2.11 -6.04
N GLU A 580 -37.75 -2.27 -5.68
CA GLU A 580 -38.48 -3.52 -5.89
C GLU A 580 -39.20 -3.43 -7.25
N SER A 581 -38.88 -4.35 -8.15
CA SER A 581 -39.61 -4.56 -9.40
C SER A 581 -40.20 -5.94 -9.38
N SER A 582 -41.48 -6.04 -9.36
CA SER A 582 -42.42 -7.20 -9.43
C SER A 582 -41.99 -8.55 -8.84
N SER A 583 -40.72 -8.87 -8.61
CA SER A 583 -40.21 -10.09 -7.92
C SER A 583 -38.73 -10.04 -7.54
N GLU A 584 -37.98 -9.04 -7.99
CA GLU A 584 -36.52 -8.97 -7.75
C GLU A 584 -36.13 -7.65 -7.08
N LEU A 585 -35.26 -7.78 -6.08
CA LEU A 585 -34.60 -6.65 -5.46
C LEU A 585 -33.43 -6.21 -6.37
N ASN A 586 -33.52 -5.00 -6.91
CA ASN A 586 -32.44 -4.38 -7.67
C ASN A 586 -31.81 -3.25 -6.87
N MET A 587 -30.50 -3.28 -6.69
CA MET A 587 -29.75 -2.21 -6.05
C MET A 587 -29.32 -1.17 -7.08
N ALA A 588 -29.24 0.10 -6.68
CA ALA A 588 -28.90 1.19 -7.58
C ALA A 588 -27.55 1.01 -8.31
N TRP A 589 -26.58 0.37 -7.67
CA TRP A 589 -25.25 0.11 -8.23
C TRP A 589 -25.18 -1.06 -9.23
N GLN A 590 -26.25 -1.80 -9.43
CA GLN A 590 -26.36 -2.87 -10.44
C GLN A 590 -26.74 -2.33 -11.85
N ARG A 591 -27.10 -1.05 -11.92
CA ARG A 591 -27.51 -0.37 -13.15
C ARG A 591 -26.32 0.25 -13.91
#